data_5b3a714c527db2edaed32fe76a598515
#
_entry.id   5b3a714c527db2edaed32fe76a598515
#
_cell.length_a   1.000
_cell.length_b   1.000
_cell.length_c   1.000
_cell.angle_alpha   90.00
_cell.angle_beta   90.00
_cell.angle_gamma   90.00
#
_symmetry.space_group_name_H-M   'P 1'
#
loop_
_entity.id
_entity.type
_entity.pdbx_description
1 polymer ?
#
loop_
_entity_poly.entity_id
_entity_poly.type
_entity_poly.pdbx_seq_one_letter_code
_entity_poly.pdbx_strand_id
1 'polypeptide(L)'
;AQSMPKSGGDPWKIFEFMNIDSKHQLLTLVVVISYFVPDIALPIFHPFGPQGAGKTTICSIIKKICDPSCIETLITPGSLPQLVQILAHHHVCLFDNLSDLPQWMSDVLAQACTGGGFSKRQLFTDDEDIIYKVKRCIGLNGINLTISKPDLMDRSILLHLERIDPGK
;
A
#
# COMPACT_ATOMS: atom_id res chain seq x y z
N ALA A 1 -13.34 -4.93 -17.95
CA ALA A 1 -13.28 -6.36 -17.60
C ALA A 1 -11.82 -6.77 -17.51
N GLN A 2 -11.47 -7.48 -16.46
CA GLN A 2 -10.11 -7.99 -16.24
C GLN A 2 -9.87 -9.21 -17.14
N SER A 3 -8.72 -9.29 -17.80
CA SER A 3 -8.37 -10.45 -18.62
C SER A 3 -8.15 -11.68 -17.75
N MET A 4 -8.56 -12.85 -18.22
CA MET A 4 -8.25 -14.11 -17.53
C MET A 4 -6.74 -14.34 -17.47
N PRO A 5 -6.20 -14.75 -16.31
CA PRO A 5 -4.78 -15.08 -16.18
C PRO A 5 -4.35 -16.17 -17.16
N LYS A 6 -3.18 -16.03 -17.74
CA LYS A 6 -2.56 -17.05 -18.59
C LYS A 6 -1.38 -17.66 -17.84
N SER A 7 -1.22 -18.99 -17.95
CA SER A 7 -0.07 -19.70 -17.41
C SER A 7 1.22 -19.42 -18.20
N GLY A 8 2.38 -19.62 -17.58
CA GLY A 8 3.69 -19.55 -18.24
C GLY A 8 4.33 -18.17 -18.29
N GLY A 9 3.80 -17.19 -17.55
CA GLY A 9 4.46 -15.90 -17.38
C GLY A 9 5.64 -15.98 -16.42
N ASP A 10 6.68 -15.19 -16.67
CA ASP A 10 7.80 -15.00 -15.76
C ASP A 10 7.53 -13.80 -14.84
N PRO A 11 7.33 -13.99 -13.52
CA PRO A 11 7.03 -12.89 -12.61
C PRO A 11 8.20 -11.91 -12.43
N TRP A 12 9.44 -12.32 -12.73
CA TRP A 12 10.61 -11.46 -12.63
C TRP A 12 10.63 -10.33 -13.66
N LYS A 13 9.90 -10.47 -14.76
CA LYS A 13 9.78 -9.41 -15.77
C LYS A 13 9.17 -8.11 -15.27
N ILE A 14 8.46 -8.14 -14.14
CA ILE A 14 7.95 -6.91 -13.51
C ILE A 14 9.07 -5.93 -13.17
N PHE A 15 10.27 -6.43 -12.86
CA PHE A 15 11.42 -5.61 -12.47
C PHE A 15 12.11 -4.91 -13.64
N GLU A 16 11.78 -5.25 -14.87
CA GLU A 16 12.18 -4.48 -16.06
C GLU A 16 11.54 -3.08 -16.08
N PHE A 17 10.41 -2.92 -15.36
CA PHE A 17 9.63 -1.67 -15.27
C PHE A 17 9.76 -0.96 -13.93
N MET A 18 10.49 -1.52 -12.97
CA MET A 18 10.64 -0.99 -11.62
C MET A 18 12.10 -0.67 -11.31
N ASN A 19 12.34 0.53 -10.80
CA ASN A 19 13.66 0.90 -10.28
C ASN A 19 13.90 0.26 -8.91
N ILE A 20 14.11 -1.05 -8.88
CA ILE A 20 14.38 -1.83 -7.65
C ILE A 20 15.69 -2.58 -7.81
N ASP A 21 16.62 -2.32 -6.89
CA ASP A 21 17.89 -3.02 -6.82
C ASP A 21 17.66 -4.55 -6.71
N SER A 22 18.48 -5.33 -7.40
CA SER A 22 18.39 -6.79 -7.46
C SER A 22 18.29 -7.47 -6.08
N LYS A 23 18.98 -6.93 -5.08
CA LYS A 23 18.92 -7.42 -3.69
C LYS A 23 17.54 -7.30 -3.03
N HIS A 24 16.68 -6.41 -3.53
CA HIS A 24 15.34 -6.16 -3.01
C HIS A 24 14.20 -6.75 -3.87
N GLN A 25 14.52 -7.26 -5.05
CA GLN A 25 13.51 -7.79 -5.99
C GLN A 25 12.73 -8.96 -5.40
N LEU A 26 13.43 -9.93 -4.79
CA LEU A 26 12.77 -11.09 -4.16
C LEU A 26 11.80 -10.65 -3.07
N LEU A 27 12.21 -9.74 -2.19
CA LEU A 27 11.36 -9.22 -1.12
C LEU A 27 10.13 -8.51 -1.68
N THR A 28 10.31 -7.67 -2.71
CA THR A 28 9.20 -6.98 -3.38
C THR A 28 8.24 -7.96 -4.05
N LEU A 29 8.77 -9.00 -4.70
CA LEU A 29 7.94 -10.05 -5.31
C LEU A 29 7.10 -10.78 -4.27
N VAL A 30 7.70 -11.12 -3.11
CA VAL A 30 6.98 -11.74 -1.99
C VAL A 30 5.85 -10.83 -1.47
N VAL A 31 6.09 -9.52 -1.36
CA VAL A 31 5.04 -8.55 -1.00
C VAL A 31 3.89 -8.59 -2.01
N VAL A 32 4.19 -8.51 -3.31
CA VAL A 32 3.15 -8.55 -4.36
C VAL A 32 2.35 -9.87 -4.30
N ILE A 33 3.03 -11.00 -4.14
CA ILE A 33 2.36 -12.31 -4.03
C ILE A 33 1.50 -12.38 -2.77
N SER A 34 1.97 -11.84 -1.63
CA SER A 34 1.20 -11.84 -0.37
C SER A 34 -0.14 -11.13 -0.50
N TYR A 35 -0.26 -10.16 -1.41
CA TYR A 35 -1.50 -9.42 -1.65
C TYR A 35 -2.61 -10.26 -2.29
N PHE A 36 -2.27 -11.44 -2.82
CA PHE A 36 -3.23 -12.42 -3.34
C PHE A 36 -3.55 -13.55 -2.35
N VAL A 37 -2.85 -13.60 -1.22
CA VAL A 37 -3.04 -14.67 -0.21
C VAL A 37 -4.06 -14.20 0.82
N PRO A 38 -5.22 -14.88 0.94
CA PRO A 38 -6.19 -14.57 1.99
C PRO A 38 -5.64 -14.99 3.37
N ASP A 39 -6.21 -14.43 4.42
CA ASP A 39 -6.06 -14.87 5.82
C ASP A 39 -4.66 -14.76 6.45
N ILE A 40 -3.72 -14.08 5.81
CA ILE A 40 -2.44 -13.69 6.40
C ILE A 40 -2.45 -12.21 6.79
N ALA A 41 -1.60 -11.79 7.72
CA ALA A 41 -1.30 -10.39 7.93
C ALA A 41 -0.56 -9.84 6.69
N LEU A 42 -1.01 -8.71 6.18
CA LEU A 42 -0.45 -8.13 4.95
C LEU A 42 0.64 -7.13 5.31
N PRO A 43 1.86 -7.24 4.74
CA PRO A 43 2.89 -6.25 4.97
C PRO A 43 2.51 -4.90 4.36
N ILE A 44 2.83 -3.82 5.07
CA ILE A 44 2.74 -2.46 4.53
C ILE A 44 3.97 -2.24 3.65
N PHE A 45 3.77 -1.87 2.39
CA PHE A 45 4.87 -1.60 1.47
C PHE A 45 5.21 -0.11 1.46
N HIS A 46 6.43 0.25 1.85
CA HIS A 46 6.83 1.64 1.96
C HIS A 46 8.10 1.94 1.13
N PRO A 47 7.95 2.20 -0.19
CA PRO A 47 9.02 2.77 -0.99
C PRO A 47 9.23 4.24 -0.63
N PHE A 48 10.48 4.60 -0.31
CA PHE A 48 10.86 5.98 0.00
C PHE A 48 12.21 6.33 -0.67
N GLY A 49 12.48 7.60 -0.83
CA GLY A 49 13.71 8.06 -1.48
C GLY A 49 13.51 9.35 -2.27
N PRO A 50 14.54 9.86 -2.93
CA PRO A 50 14.52 11.16 -3.60
C PRO A 50 13.46 11.24 -4.71
N GLN A 51 13.18 12.46 -5.14
CA GLN A 51 12.34 12.68 -6.31
C GLN A 51 13.03 12.10 -7.56
N GLY A 52 12.24 11.49 -8.46
CA GLY A 52 12.78 10.80 -9.64
C GLY A 52 13.30 9.39 -9.37
N ALA A 53 13.01 8.80 -8.21
CA ALA A 53 13.37 7.41 -7.89
C ALA A 53 12.37 6.35 -8.40
N GLY A 54 11.27 6.74 -9.06
CA GLY A 54 10.28 5.80 -9.60
C GLY A 54 9.28 5.24 -8.59
N LYS A 55 9.16 5.84 -7.40
CA LYS A 55 8.25 5.39 -6.32
C LYS A 55 6.81 5.24 -6.77
N THR A 56 6.24 6.29 -7.35
CA THR A 56 4.85 6.30 -7.85
C THR A 56 4.65 5.26 -8.95
N THR A 57 5.64 5.08 -9.83
CA THR A 57 5.60 4.05 -10.88
C THR A 57 5.50 2.65 -10.29
N ILE A 58 6.32 2.33 -9.27
CA ILE A 58 6.28 1.04 -8.58
C ILE A 58 4.90 0.82 -7.95
N CYS A 59 4.38 1.82 -7.23
CA CYS A 59 3.04 1.76 -6.64
C CYS A 59 1.96 1.52 -7.70
N SER A 60 1.98 2.26 -8.81
CA SER A 60 1.02 2.12 -9.90
C SER A 60 1.06 0.73 -10.54
N ILE A 61 2.25 0.17 -10.74
CA ILE A 61 2.40 -1.19 -11.29
C ILE A 61 1.81 -2.22 -10.32
N ILE A 62 2.11 -2.14 -9.02
CA ILE A 62 1.54 -3.04 -8.00
C ILE A 62 0.01 -2.93 -8.00
N LYS A 63 -0.53 -1.71 -8.04
CA LYS A 63 -1.98 -1.49 -8.09
C LYS A 63 -2.61 -2.13 -9.33
N LYS A 64 -2.02 -1.94 -10.50
CA LYS A 64 -2.51 -2.52 -11.75
C LYS A 64 -2.53 -4.04 -11.75
N ILE A 65 -1.57 -4.66 -11.07
CA ILE A 65 -1.49 -6.13 -10.97
C ILE A 65 -2.48 -6.67 -9.94
N CYS A 66 -2.53 -6.07 -8.73
CA CYS A 66 -3.26 -6.64 -7.60
C CYS A 66 -4.72 -6.17 -7.51
N ASP A 67 -5.00 -4.93 -7.88
CA ASP A 67 -6.33 -4.30 -7.75
C ASP A 67 -6.51 -3.21 -8.81
N PRO A 68 -6.61 -3.57 -10.10
CA PRO A 68 -6.72 -2.60 -11.18
C PRO A 68 -7.97 -1.74 -11.05
N SER A 69 -7.75 -0.43 -10.98
CA SER A 69 -8.80 0.58 -10.91
C SER A 69 -8.39 1.83 -11.70
N CYS A 70 -9.34 2.72 -11.97
CA CYS A 70 -9.07 4.01 -12.61
C CYS A 70 -8.27 4.98 -11.70
N ILE A 71 -8.24 4.72 -10.39
CA ILE A 71 -7.46 5.48 -9.41
C ILE A 71 -6.26 4.61 -9.01
N GLU A 72 -5.07 4.98 -9.44
CA GLU A 72 -3.83 4.21 -9.19
C GLU A 72 -3.22 4.54 -7.84
N THR A 73 -3.24 5.81 -7.44
CA THR A 73 -2.71 6.29 -6.15
C THR A 73 -3.73 7.19 -5.46
N LEU A 74 -3.63 7.26 -4.15
CA LEU A 74 -4.55 7.98 -3.28
C LEU A 74 -3.82 9.13 -2.60
N ILE A 75 -4.52 10.23 -2.41
CA ILE A 75 -4.05 11.33 -1.56
C ILE A 75 -4.29 10.99 -0.08
N THR A 76 -3.53 11.63 0.79
CA THR A 76 -3.73 11.49 2.24
C THR A 76 -5.11 11.99 2.65
N PRO A 77 -5.95 11.16 3.29
CA PRO A 77 -7.26 11.60 3.76
C PRO A 77 -7.14 12.58 4.92
N GLY A 78 -8.02 13.56 4.95
CA GLY A 78 -8.06 14.59 6.01
C GLY A 78 -8.76 14.14 7.29
N SER A 79 -9.46 12.98 7.28
CA SER A 79 -10.23 12.51 8.43
C SER A 79 -10.39 10.99 8.44
N LEU A 80 -10.71 10.43 9.61
CA LEU A 80 -10.98 9.01 9.80
C LEU A 80 -12.14 8.50 8.91
N PRO A 81 -13.29 9.17 8.77
CA PRO A 81 -14.35 8.73 7.87
C PRO A 81 -13.91 8.60 6.41
N GLN A 82 -13.10 9.55 5.92
CA GLN A 82 -12.54 9.49 4.57
C GLN A 82 -11.60 8.30 4.40
N LEU A 83 -10.73 8.03 5.38
CA LEU A 83 -9.84 6.87 5.35
C LEU A 83 -10.63 5.57 5.31
N VAL A 84 -11.66 5.43 6.14
CA VAL A 84 -12.50 4.22 6.16
C VAL A 84 -13.25 4.04 4.85
N GLN A 85 -13.74 5.11 4.23
CA GLN A 85 -14.35 5.05 2.91
C GLN A 85 -13.36 4.54 1.85
N ILE A 86 -12.12 5.04 1.85
CA ILE A 86 -11.05 4.54 0.98
C ILE A 86 -10.81 3.05 1.21
N LEU A 87 -10.64 2.65 2.47
CA LEU A 87 -10.42 1.25 2.83
C LEU A 87 -11.61 0.34 2.47
N ALA A 88 -12.83 0.85 2.43
CA ALA A 88 -14.00 0.09 2.00
C ALA A 88 -14.03 -0.17 0.49
N HIS A 89 -13.53 0.76 -0.32
CA HIS A 89 -13.65 0.71 -1.78
C HIS A 89 -12.45 0.09 -2.50
N HIS A 90 -11.26 0.06 -1.88
CA HIS A 90 -10.03 -0.44 -2.50
C HIS A 90 -9.48 -1.65 -1.76
N HIS A 91 -9.05 -2.68 -2.49
CA HIS A 91 -8.30 -3.80 -1.92
C HIS A 91 -6.85 -3.38 -1.66
N VAL A 92 -6.23 -2.68 -2.59
CA VAL A 92 -4.88 -2.12 -2.47
C VAL A 92 -4.97 -0.60 -2.35
N CYS A 93 -4.59 -0.07 -1.20
CA CYS A 93 -4.60 1.35 -0.88
C CYS A 93 -3.18 1.91 -0.91
N LEU A 94 -2.84 2.62 -1.97
CA LEU A 94 -1.51 3.21 -2.18
C LEU A 94 -1.58 4.73 -1.98
N PHE A 95 -1.09 5.20 -0.84
CA PHE A 95 -1.04 6.63 -0.51
C PHE A 95 0.26 7.23 -1.06
N ASP A 96 0.13 8.23 -1.91
CA ASP A 96 1.25 8.86 -2.60
C ASP A 96 1.62 10.22 -1.99
N ASN A 97 2.88 10.58 -2.15
CA ASN A 97 3.45 11.87 -1.77
C ASN A 97 3.23 12.23 -0.28
N LEU A 98 3.41 11.24 0.58
CA LEU A 98 3.33 11.46 2.02
C LEU A 98 4.54 12.26 2.52
N SER A 99 4.29 13.40 3.14
CA SER A 99 5.31 14.18 3.87
C SER A 99 5.38 13.77 5.33
N ASP A 100 4.22 13.42 5.90
CA ASP A 100 4.05 12.97 7.28
C ASP A 100 2.86 11.99 7.37
N LEU A 101 2.85 11.16 8.40
CA LEU A 101 1.77 10.22 8.66
C LEU A 101 1.14 10.54 10.03
N PRO A 102 -0.07 11.13 10.07
CA PRO A 102 -0.74 11.43 11.32
C PRO A 102 -0.91 10.20 12.21
N GLN A 103 -0.79 10.39 13.52
CA GLN A 103 -0.84 9.30 14.49
C GLN A 103 -2.13 8.46 14.39
N TRP A 104 -3.29 9.12 14.24
CA TRP A 104 -4.58 8.46 14.07
C TRP A 104 -4.62 7.57 12.82
N MET A 105 -3.99 8.02 11.73
CA MET A 105 -3.93 7.28 10.48
C MET A 105 -2.99 6.06 10.62
N SER A 106 -1.85 6.20 11.30
CA SER A 106 -0.96 5.09 11.60
C SER A 106 -1.67 3.95 12.33
N ASP A 107 -2.49 4.27 13.34
CA ASP A 107 -3.22 3.27 14.13
C ASP A 107 -4.26 2.53 13.27
N VAL A 108 -4.98 3.26 12.43
CA VAL A 108 -5.98 2.68 11.52
C VAL A 108 -5.32 1.78 10.47
N LEU A 109 -4.20 2.21 9.88
CA LEU A 109 -3.49 1.41 8.87
C LEU A 109 -2.88 0.14 9.48
N ALA A 110 -2.35 0.19 10.70
CA ALA A 110 -1.85 -0.98 11.42
C ALA A 110 -2.97 -2.01 11.70
N GLN A 111 -4.19 -1.55 11.96
CA GLN A 111 -5.36 -2.44 12.09
C GLN A 111 -5.82 -2.98 10.74
N ALA A 112 -5.85 -2.15 9.71
CA ALA A 112 -6.32 -2.52 8.37
C ALA A 112 -5.44 -3.60 7.72
N CYS A 113 -4.14 -3.61 7.95
CA CYS A 113 -3.24 -4.64 7.36
C CYS A 113 -3.37 -6.01 8.05
N THR A 114 -3.87 -6.07 9.28
CA THR A 114 -4.08 -7.32 10.03
C THR A 114 -5.52 -7.84 10.03
N GLY A 115 -6.48 -7.03 9.56
CA GLY A 115 -7.89 -7.40 9.53
C GLY A 115 -8.66 -6.99 10.78
N GLY A 116 -8.29 -5.87 11.39
CA GLY A 116 -9.02 -5.26 12.51
C GLY A 116 -10.42 -4.80 12.10
N GLY A 117 -11.33 -4.75 13.08
CA GLY A 117 -12.69 -4.23 12.91
C GLY A 117 -12.77 -2.77 13.33
N PHE A 118 -13.48 -1.97 12.54
CA PHE A 118 -13.84 -0.59 12.91
C PHE A 118 -15.35 -0.55 13.20
N SER A 119 -15.75 -0.03 14.38
CA SER A 119 -17.17 0.15 14.67
C SER A 119 -17.67 1.46 14.07
N LYS A 120 -18.91 1.48 13.59
CA LYS A 120 -19.57 2.68 13.04
C LYS A 120 -19.66 3.79 14.08
N ARG A 121 -19.73 3.46 15.37
CA ARG A 121 -19.72 4.43 16.48
C ARG A 121 -18.45 5.30 16.52
N GLN A 122 -17.32 4.77 16.05
CA GLN A 122 -16.09 5.55 15.88
C GLN A 122 -16.11 6.47 14.64
N LEU A 123 -17.06 6.26 13.73
CA LEU A 123 -17.11 6.88 12.42
C LEU A 123 -18.26 7.87 12.23
N PHE A 124 -19.43 7.60 12.81
CA PHE A 124 -20.65 8.39 12.65
C PHE A 124 -21.52 8.30 13.92
N THR A 125 -22.26 9.35 14.22
CA THR A 125 -23.10 9.49 15.42
C THR A 125 -24.47 8.80 15.35
N ASP A 126 -24.75 7.93 14.37
CA ASP A 126 -26.03 7.26 14.23
C ASP A 126 -26.09 5.90 14.93
N ASP A 127 -27.29 5.55 15.46
CA ASP A 127 -27.55 4.52 16.45
C ASP A 127 -27.37 3.03 16.05
N GLU A 128 -26.86 2.72 14.86
CA GLU A 128 -26.62 1.34 14.45
C GLU A 128 -25.12 0.98 14.51
N ASP A 129 -24.78 -0.01 15.32
CA ASP A 129 -23.42 -0.59 15.41
C ASP A 129 -23.10 -1.45 14.18
N ILE A 130 -22.63 -0.85 13.10
CA ILE A 130 -22.07 -1.60 11.97
C ILE A 130 -20.57 -1.77 12.18
N ILE A 131 -20.14 -3.01 12.33
CA ILE A 131 -18.72 -3.36 12.42
C ILE A 131 -18.18 -3.59 11.01
N TYR A 132 -17.28 -2.73 10.56
CA TYR A 132 -16.52 -2.93 9.32
C TYR A 132 -15.27 -3.75 9.62
N LYS A 133 -15.26 -5.02 9.25
CA LYS A 133 -14.03 -5.82 9.23
C LYS A 133 -13.30 -5.51 7.94
N VAL A 134 -12.16 -4.83 8.05
CA VAL A 134 -11.39 -4.37 6.90
C VAL A 134 -10.00 -4.97 6.97
N LYS A 135 -9.61 -5.67 5.89
CA LYS A 135 -8.25 -6.14 5.67
C LYS A 135 -7.79 -5.68 4.29
N ARG A 136 -6.72 -4.88 4.25
CA ARG A 136 -6.29 -4.22 3.01
C ARG A 136 -4.78 -4.26 2.87
N CYS A 137 -4.35 -4.31 1.62
CA CYS A 137 -2.97 -4.09 1.23
C CYS A 137 -2.68 -2.60 1.27
N ILE A 138 -1.69 -2.20 2.03
CA ILE A 138 -1.35 -0.80 2.24
C ILE A 138 0.02 -0.51 1.62
N GLY A 139 0.10 0.55 0.82
CA GLY A 139 1.35 1.12 0.36
C GLY A 139 1.45 2.59 0.74
N LEU A 140 2.62 2.99 1.20
CA LEU A 140 2.94 4.36 1.61
C LEU A 140 4.12 4.84 0.78
N ASN A 141 3.98 5.95 0.06
CA ASN A 141 5.04 6.52 -0.78
C ASN A 141 5.40 7.92 -0.28
N GLY A 142 6.67 8.14 -0.01
CA GLY A 142 7.19 9.42 0.47
C GLY A 142 8.63 9.69 0.05
N ILE A 143 9.07 10.96 0.19
CA ILE A 143 10.46 11.33 -0.03
C ILE A 143 11.33 10.79 1.13
N ASN A 144 10.82 10.91 2.34
CA ASN A 144 11.46 10.45 3.56
C ASN A 144 10.71 9.24 4.14
N LEU A 145 11.32 8.60 5.13
CA LEU A 145 10.62 7.63 5.97
C LEU A 145 9.54 8.36 6.77
N THR A 146 8.27 8.13 6.40
CA THR A 146 7.12 8.80 7.02
C THR A 146 6.55 8.05 8.22
N ILE A 147 6.95 6.79 8.40
CA ILE A 147 6.52 5.95 9.53
C ILE A 147 7.38 6.25 10.73
N SER A 148 6.79 6.78 11.79
CA SER A 148 7.46 7.06 13.07
C SER A 148 7.04 6.13 14.20
N LYS A 149 5.85 5.49 14.11
CA LYS A 149 5.35 4.57 15.12
C LYS A 149 6.01 3.19 14.99
N PRO A 150 6.58 2.63 16.10
CA PRO A 150 7.21 1.31 16.09
C PRO A 150 6.26 0.20 15.59
N ASP A 151 5.02 0.16 16.05
CA ASP A 151 4.05 -0.88 15.66
C ASP A 151 3.77 -0.89 14.14
N LEU A 152 3.67 0.28 13.52
CA LEU A 152 3.48 0.37 12.07
C LEU A 152 4.79 0.02 11.32
N MET A 153 5.93 0.41 11.88
CA MET A 153 7.25 0.11 11.32
C MET A 153 7.52 -1.40 11.29
N ASP A 154 7.20 -2.11 12.37
CA ASP A 154 7.35 -3.56 12.48
C ASP A 154 6.48 -4.35 11.48
N ARG A 155 5.42 -3.71 10.99
CA ARG A 155 4.52 -4.28 9.95
C ARG A 155 4.88 -3.84 8.54
N SER A 156 5.94 -3.05 8.38
CA SER A 156 6.28 -2.39 7.11
C SER A 156 7.53 -2.98 6.48
N ILE A 157 7.47 -3.16 5.18
CA ILE A 157 8.64 -3.43 4.34
C ILE A 157 9.13 -2.08 3.82
N LEU A 158 10.24 -1.62 4.38
CA LEU A 158 10.87 -0.35 4.04
C LEU A 158 11.82 -0.54 2.87
N LEU A 159 11.56 0.15 1.76
CA LEU A 159 12.37 0.06 0.55
C LEU A 159 12.92 1.44 0.19
N HIS A 160 14.20 1.65 0.47
CA HIS A 160 14.91 2.84 0.02
C HIS A 160 15.25 2.72 -1.47
N LEU A 161 14.83 3.71 -2.25
CA LEU A 161 15.10 3.79 -3.67
C LEU A 161 16.10 4.90 -3.97
N GLU A 162 17.03 4.61 -4.85
CA GLU A 162 17.95 5.62 -5.39
C GLU A 162 17.31 6.33 -6.60
N ARG A 163 17.81 7.53 -6.87
CA ARG A 163 17.38 8.28 -8.06
C ARG A 163 17.74 7.50 -9.32
N ILE A 164 16.81 7.46 -10.28
CA ILE A 164 17.08 6.89 -11.60
C ILE A 164 18.12 7.76 -12.28
N ASP A 165 19.19 7.13 -12.76
CA ASP A 165 20.23 7.80 -13.54
C ASP A 165 19.62 8.22 -14.90
N PRO A 166 19.69 9.52 -15.27
CA PRO A 166 19.16 9.98 -16.56
C PRO A 166 19.79 9.34 -17.80
N GLY A 167 20.88 8.59 -17.63
CA GLY A 167 21.59 7.88 -18.70
C GLY A 167 21.24 6.39 -18.86
N LYS A 168 20.27 5.88 -18.05
CA LYS A 168 19.80 4.48 -18.15
C LYS A 168 18.41 4.41 -18.73
#